data_8624f4b2d10d886cff6c4a7359f8e180
#
_entry.id   8624f4b2d10d886cff6c4a7359f8e180
#
_cell.length_a   1.000
_cell.length_b   1.000
_cell.length_c   1.000
_cell.angle_alpha   90.00
_cell.angle_beta   90.00
_cell.angle_gamma   90.00
#
_symmetry.space_group_name_H-M   'P 1'
#
loop_
_entity.id
_entity.type
_entity.pdbx_description
1 polymer ?
#
loop_
_entity_poly.entity_id
_entity_poly.type
_entity_poly.pdbx_seq_one_letter_code
_entity_poly.pdbx_strand_id
1 'polypeptide(L)'
;MKNWISILLFLLIGGFYGSAQLSKIHYVPPLAYGVNFGSTPDRGQFLYISTPSATAVNVVITPIGGAPQAVAITNASPYRYVIQADGVPGAGPTQAMLPADNTNQTARVRVDKGYIIQAVESEIYVALRTMGGTGFQAGALVSKGGAALGTQFRAGMYTSYQPSTAPTLSFVSFISVMGTEAGTVLTINNINENVDLVDVDEGALGSNAFNQLNDIVINLNRGDTYTLAVEASSGGD
;
A
#
# COMPACT_ATOMS: atom_id res chain seq x y z
N MET A 1 -36.63 36.10 -3.25
CA MET A 1 -35.49 36.18 -2.31
C MET A 1 -35.11 34.84 -1.65
N LYS A 2 -36.05 33.91 -1.41
CA LYS A 2 -35.75 32.60 -0.79
C LYS A 2 -34.80 31.68 -1.58
N ASN A 3 -34.87 31.70 -2.92
CA ASN A 3 -34.07 30.80 -3.77
C ASN A 3 -32.60 31.23 -3.95
N TRP A 4 -32.27 32.48 -3.75
CA TRP A 4 -30.90 33.00 -3.85
C TRP A 4 -30.04 32.62 -2.66
N ILE A 5 -30.64 32.50 -1.47
CA ILE A 5 -29.94 32.08 -0.23
C ILE A 5 -29.54 30.60 -0.35
N SER A 6 -30.40 29.77 -0.96
CA SER A 6 -30.08 28.33 -1.18
C SER A 6 -28.95 28.14 -2.17
N ILE A 7 -28.89 28.94 -3.24
CA ILE A 7 -27.82 28.90 -4.24
C ILE A 7 -26.48 29.40 -3.62
N LEU A 8 -26.53 30.45 -2.81
CA LEU A 8 -25.35 30.96 -2.12
C LEU A 8 -24.81 29.95 -1.07
N LEU A 9 -25.70 29.27 -0.38
CA LEU A 9 -25.34 28.20 0.57
C LEU A 9 -24.71 27.00 -0.15
N PHE A 10 -25.21 26.64 -1.32
CA PHE A 10 -24.64 25.55 -2.14
C PHE A 10 -23.27 25.90 -2.72
N LEU A 11 -23.05 27.17 -3.11
CA LEU A 11 -21.75 27.67 -3.57
C LEU A 11 -20.71 27.75 -2.43
N LEU A 12 -21.14 28.06 -1.21
CA LEU A 12 -20.27 28.07 -0.02
C LEU A 12 -19.85 26.67 0.43
N ILE A 13 -20.71 25.65 0.24
CA ILE A 13 -20.42 24.25 0.59
C ILE A 13 -19.56 23.60 -0.52
N GLY A 14 -19.68 24.04 -1.77
CA GLY A 14 -18.90 23.52 -2.91
C GLY A 14 -17.42 23.93 -2.94
N GLY A 15 -16.98 24.82 -2.06
CA GLY A 15 -15.61 25.31 -2.01
C GLY A 15 -14.59 24.48 -1.22
N PHE A 16 -15.00 23.41 -0.59
CA PHE A 16 -14.05 22.46 0.00
C PHE A 16 -13.48 21.57 -1.10
N TYR A 17 -12.49 22.06 -1.81
CA TYR A 17 -11.63 21.21 -2.62
C TYR A 17 -10.94 20.23 -1.69
N GLY A 18 -11.43 19.00 -1.67
CA GLY A 18 -10.81 17.93 -0.95
C GLY A 18 -9.43 17.62 -1.54
N SER A 19 -8.38 18.22 -1.00
CA SER A 19 -6.99 17.87 -1.34
C SER A 19 -6.62 16.51 -0.72
N ALA A 20 -7.45 15.51 -0.94
CA ALA A 20 -7.31 14.19 -0.32
C ALA A 20 -5.98 13.46 -0.65
N GLN A 21 -5.18 14.02 -1.54
CA GLN A 21 -3.89 13.46 -1.95
C GLN A 21 -2.69 14.33 -1.54
N LEU A 22 -2.95 15.57 -1.11
CA LEU A 22 -1.92 16.47 -0.61
C LEU A 22 -1.80 16.31 0.91
N SER A 23 -0.58 16.10 1.39
CA SER A 23 -0.30 15.99 2.81
C SER A 23 1.16 16.31 3.10
N LYS A 24 1.46 16.72 4.33
CA LYS A 24 2.85 16.88 4.80
C LYS A 24 3.49 15.55 5.16
N ILE A 25 2.70 14.50 5.36
CA ILE A 25 3.21 13.17 5.69
C ILE A 25 2.47 12.10 4.89
N HIS A 26 3.23 11.18 4.33
CA HIS A 26 2.73 10.03 3.61
C HIS A 26 3.32 8.75 4.18
N TYR A 27 2.45 7.77 4.38
CA TYR A 27 2.80 6.41 4.76
C TYR A 27 2.57 5.52 3.55
N VAL A 28 3.60 4.82 3.13
CA VAL A 28 3.57 3.96 1.94
C VAL A 28 3.96 2.55 2.37
N PRO A 29 2.98 1.71 2.75
CA PRO A 29 3.26 0.30 3.06
C PRO A 29 3.70 -0.43 1.79
N PRO A 30 4.36 -1.60 1.92
CA PRO A 30 4.78 -2.39 0.77
C PRO A 30 3.57 -2.94 0.01
N LEU A 31 3.76 -3.20 -1.29
CA LEU A 31 2.82 -3.93 -2.12
C LEU A 31 3.20 -5.41 -2.13
N ALA A 32 2.22 -6.31 -2.22
CA ALA A 32 2.48 -7.72 -2.48
C ALA A 32 2.44 -8.04 -3.98
N TYR A 33 3.17 -9.05 -4.39
CA TYR A 33 3.15 -9.57 -5.76
C TYR A 33 3.20 -11.10 -5.77
N GLY A 34 2.53 -11.71 -6.76
CA GLY A 34 2.63 -13.13 -7.01
C GLY A 34 3.97 -13.48 -7.68
N VAL A 35 4.52 -14.65 -7.38
CA VAL A 35 5.89 -15.03 -7.77
C VAL A 35 5.98 -15.89 -9.03
N ASN A 36 4.86 -16.44 -9.47
CA ASN A 36 4.81 -17.24 -10.67
C ASN A 36 4.50 -16.36 -11.90
N PHE A 37 4.85 -16.77 -13.08
CA PHE A 37 4.60 -16.06 -14.35
C PHE A 37 5.50 -14.85 -14.63
N GLY A 38 6.74 -14.83 -14.17
CA GLY A 38 7.65 -13.72 -14.44
C GLY A 38 7.18 -12.38 -13.84
N SER A 39 6.34 -12.45 -12.82
CA SER A 39 5.77 -11.31 -12.14
C SER A 39 6.73 -10.61 -11.17
N THR A 40 7.95 -11.12 -11.05
CA THR A 40 8.98 -10.49 -10.22
C THR A 40 9.16 -9.04 -10.65
N PRO A 41 8.98 -8.06 -9.75
CA PRO A 41 9.11 -6.64 -10.09
C PRO A 41 10.59 -6.25 -10.20
N ASP A 42 11.23 -6.78 -11.23
CA ASP A 42 12.66 -6.63 -11.50
C ASP A 42 12.99 -5.41 -12.39
N ARG A 43 11.96 -4.66 -12.81
CA ARG A 43 12.13 -3.46 -13.62
C ARG A 43 11.54 -2.25 -12.93
N GLY A 44 12.41 -1.36 -12.49
CA GLY A 44 12.05 -0.02 -12.05
C GLY A 44 11.00 0.08 -10.96
N GLN A 45 11.43 0.45 -9.78
CA GLN A 45 10.55 0.81 -8.66
C GLN A 45 10.89 2.22 -8.21
N PHE A 46 9.91 3.09 -8.19
CA PHE A 46 10.13 4.51 -7.99
C PHE A 46 9.07 5.12 -7.08
N LEU A 47 9.50 6.04 -6.20
CA LEU A 47 8.59 7.02 -5.61
C LEU A 47 8.70 8.33 -6.40
N TYR A 48 7.56 8.82 -6.86
CA TYR A 48 7.44 10.15 -7.45
C TYR A 48 6.88 11.09 -6.41
N ILE A 49 7.62 12.18 -6.16
CA ILE A 49 7.29 13.15 -5.14
C ILE A 49 7.22 14.53 -5.80
N SER A 50 6.10 15.22 -5.63
CA SER A 50 5.88 16.54 -6.19
C SER A 50 5.15 17.45 -5.20
N THR A 51 5.20 18.75 -5.45
CA THR A 51 4.53 19.76 -4.64
C THR A 51 3.91 20.84 -5.54
N PRO A 52 2.79 21.44 -5.16
CA PRO A 52 2.28 22.62 -5.86
C PRO A 52 3.07 23.91 -5.54
N SER A 53 3.96 23.87 -4.55
CA SER A 53 4.73 25.03 -4.11
C SER A 53 5.76 25.48 -5.16
N ALA A 54 5.80 26.78 -5.44
CA ALA A 54 6.85 27.38 -6.26
C ALA A 54 8.15 27.60 -5.48
N THR A 55 8.08 27.69 -4.14
CA THR A 55 9.24 27.76 -3.26
C THR A 55 9.72 26.36 -2.90
N ALA A 56 11.01 26.22 -2.59
CA ALA A 56 11.61 24.95 -2.21
C ALA A 56 10.94 24.38 -0.95
N VAL A 57 10.59 23.09 -1.03
CA VAL A 57 10.03 22.29 0.06
C VAL A 57 11.04 21.20 0.39
N ASN A 58 11.46 21.14 1.65
CA ASN A 58 12.35 20.10 2.13
C ASN A 58 11.55 18.85 2.44
N VAL A 59 11.93 17.75 1.81
CA VAL A 59 11.28 16.43 1.96
C VAL A 59 12.28 15.43 2.49
N VAL A 60 11.90 14.71 3.52
CA VAL A 60 12.65 13.59 4.07
C VAL A 60 11.95 12.29 3.67
N ILE A 61 12.68 11.42 2.98
CA ILE A 61 12.25 10.08 2.56
C ILE A 61 12.93 9.09 3.50
N THR A 62 12.15 8.38 4.28
CA THR A 62 12.65 7.40 5.26
C THR A 62 12.21 5.99 4.82
N PRO A 63 13.09 5.18 4.23
CA PRO A 63 12.84 3.75 4.09
C PRO A 63 12.73 3.12 5.49
N ILE A 64 11.75 2.27 5.71
CA ILE A 64 11.64 1.57 7.00
C ILE A 64 12.82 0.60 7.15
N GLY A 65 13.53 0.70 8.27
CA GLY A 65 14.78 -0.04 8.50
C GLY A 65 16.00 0.50 7.76
N GLY A 66 15.87 1.62 7.01
CA GLY A 66 16.95 2.24 6.24
C GLY A 66 17.29 3.67 6.68
N ALA A 67 18.32 4.25 6.07
CA ALA A 67 18.73 5.61 6.36
C ALA A 67 17.83 6.63 5.64
N PRO A 68 17.41 7.73 6.30
CA PRO A 68 16.64 8.79 5.67
C PRO A 68 17.45 9.56 4.64
N GLN A 69 16.78 10.01 3.59
CA GLN A 69 17.34 10.90 2.57
C GLN A 69 16.53 12.20 2.51
N ALA A 70 17.23 13.34 2.56
CA ALA A 70 16.61 14.65 2.40
C ALA A 70 16.81 15.17 0.98
N VAL A 71 15.74 15.79 0.42
CA VAL A 71 15.75 16.42 -0.90
C VAL A 71 14.92 17.70 -0.86
N ALA A 72 15.25 18.67 -1.69
CA ALA A 72 14.45 19.87 -1.88
C ALA A 72 13.73 19.79 -3.24
N ILE A 73 12.43 20.07 -3.27
CA ILE A 73 11.60 20.04 -4.47
C ILE A 73 10.82 21.32 -4.66
N THR A 74 10.41 21.60 -5.89
CA THR A 74 9.46 22.67 -6.25
C THR A 74 8.44 22.12 -7.24
N ASN A 75 7.41 22.92 -7.57
CA ASN A 75 6.44 22.54 -8.63
C ASN A 75 7.11 22.37 -10.01
N ALA A 76 8.22 23.07 -10.27
CA ALA A 76 8.99 22.95 -11.51
C ALA A 76 10.05 21.84 -11.47
N SER A 77 10.39 21.33 -10.27
CA SER A 77 11.43 20.31 -10.06
C SER A 77 10.95 19.24 -9.09
N PRO A 78 10.07 18.32 -9.52
CA PRO A 78 9.67 17.16 -8.74
C PRO A 78 10.85 16.19 -8.59
N TYR A 79 10.75 15.27 -7.61
CA TYR A 79 11.79 14.30 -7.35
C TYR A 79 11.32 12.87 -7.63
N ARG A 80 12.20 12.07 -8.24
CA ARG A 80 12.05 10.64 -8.42
C ARG A 80 13.06 9.90 -7.55
N TYR A 81 12.58 9.31 -6.46
CA TYR A 81 13.39 8.41 -5.63
C TYR A 81 13.45 7.03 -6.29
N VAL A 82 14.65 6.54 -6.52
CA VAL A 82 14.88 5.23 -7.14
C VAL A 82 15.02 4.19 -6.04
N ILE A 83 14.01 3.32 -5.93
CA ILE A 83 14.04 2.14 -5.03
C ILE A 83 14.85 1.05 -5.73
N GLN A 84 14.55 0.83 -7.00
CA GLN A 84 15.23 -0.09 -7.90
C GLN A 84 15.31 0.52 -9.29
N ALA A 85 16.48 0.49 -9.89
CA ALA A 85 16.67 1.00 -11.24
C ALA A 85 16.00 0.07 -12.28
N ASP A 86 15.59 0.67 -13.40
CA ASP A 86 15.08 -0.10 -14.55
C ASP A 86 16.21 -0.92 -15.17
N GLY A 87 15.88 -2.14 -15.60
CA GLY A 87 16.80 -3.04 -16.28
C GLY A 87 17.81 -3.77 -15.37
N VAL A 88 17.66 -3.70 -14.05
CA VAL A 88 18.46 -4.50 -13.11
C VAL A 88 17.70 -5.79 -12.78
N PRO A 89 18.03 -6.94 -13.38
CA PRO A 89 17.36 -8.20 -13.10
C PRO A 89 17.64 -8.68 -11.67
N GLY A 90 16.65 -9.33 -11.05
CA GLY A 90 16.88 -10.15 -9.87
C GLY A 90 17.00 -9.40 -8.55
N ALA A 91 16.56 -8.17 -8.46
CA ALA A 91 16.35 -7.59 -7.14
C ALA A 91 15.23 -8.36 -6.46
N GLY A 92 15.56 -9.05 -5.42
CA GLY A 92 14.60 -9.69 -4.52
C GLY A 92 13.65 -8.67 -3.89
N PRO A 93 12.95 -9.04 -2.82
CA PRO A 93 12.01 -8.15 -2.15
C PRO A 93 12.71 -6.84 -1.73
N THR A 94 12.21 -5.71 -2.24
CA THR A 94 12.66 -4.37 -1.86
C THR A 94 11.87 -3.86 -0.64
N GLN A 95 12.15 -2.64 -0.17
CA GLN A 95 11.30 -2.00 0.83
C GLN A 95 9.86 -1.75 0.33
N ALA A 96 9.66 -1.63 -0.98
CA ALA A 96 8.36 -1.36 -1.58
C ALA A 96 7.55 -2.61 -1.93
N MET A 97 8.17 -3.78 -1.98
CA MET A 97 7.55 -4.99 -2.53
C MET A 97 7.83 -6.23 -1.67
N LEU A 98 6.81 -7.07 -1.53
CA LEU A 98 6.86 -8.36 -0.85
C LEU A 98 6.37 -9.47 -1.78
N PRO A 99 7.09 -10.59 -1.92
CA PRO A 99 6.56 -11.76 -2.59
C PRO A 99 5.48 -12.42 -1.70
N ALA A 100 4.39 -12.83 -2.32
CA ALA A 100 3.38 -13.68 -1.73
C ALA A 100 3.61 -15.10 -2.30
N ASP A 101 4.46 -15.89 -1.65
CA ASP A 101 5.04 -17.10 -2.20
C ASP A 101 5.16 -18.26 -1.19
N ASN A 102 4.43 -18.17 -0.08
CA ASN A 102 4.49 -19.14 1.00
C ASN A 102 5.91 -19.31 1.64
N THR A 103 6.76 -18.28 1.52
CA THR A 103 8.09 -18.25 2.16
C THR A 103 8.13 -17.37 3.40
N ASN A 104 6.98 -17.11 4.04
CA ASN A 104 6.82 -16.29 5.21
C ASN A 104 7.25 -14.82 4.99
N GLN A 105 6.93 -14.24 3.84
CA GLN A 105 7.17 -12.83 3.56
C GLN A 105 5.96 -11.95 3.89
N THR A 106 4.76 -12.50 3.70
CA THR A 106 3.48 -11.87 4.10
C THR A 106 3.01 -12.41 5.46
N ALA A 107 1.83 -12.02 5.92
CA ALA A 107 1.18 -12.45 7.17
C ALA A 107 2.06 -12.31 8.43
N ARG A 108 2.98 -11.37 8.45
CA ARG A 108 3.87 -11.10 9.59
C ARG A 108 4.20 -9.63 9.71
N VAL A 109 4.59 -9.22 10.92
CA VAL A 109 5.09 -7.85 11.13
C VAL A 109 6.44 -7.69 10.46
N ARG A 110 6.56 -6.63 9.65
CA ARG A 110 7.80 -6.25 8.97
C ARG A 110 8.26 -4.88 9.49
N VAL A 111 9.51 -4.84 9.89
CA VAL A 111 10.20 -3.63 10.40
C VAL A 111 11.20 -3.07 9.40
N ASP A 112 11.16 -3.58 8.17
CA ASP A 112 12.11 -3.30 7.08
C ASP A 112 11.41 -3.01 5.74
N LYS A 113 10.09 -2.76 5.75
CA LYS A 113 9.27 -2.61 4.54
C LYS A 113 8.40 -1.37 4.58
N GLY A 114 8.36 -0.67 3.44
CA GLY A 114 7.60 0.56 3.29
C GLY A 114 8.43 1.84 3.46
N TYR A 115 7.75 2.98 3.37
CA TYR A 115 8.35 4.30 3.44
C TYR A 115 7.49 5.26 4.25
N ILE A 116 8.14 6.17 4.97
CA ILE A 116 7.53 7.38 5.49
C ILE A 116 8.15 8.56 4.76
N ILE A 117 7.34 9.39 4.11
CA ILE A 117 7.77 10.57 3.37
C ILE A 117 7.18 11.79 4.07
N GLN A 118 8.03 12.72 4.48
CA GLN A 118 7.62 13.87 5.28
C GLN A 118 8.17 15.16 4.69
N ALA A 119 7.29 16.14 4.50
CA ALA A 119 7.62 17.50 4.12
C ALA A 119 7.48 18.45 5.32
N VAL A 120 8.33 19.46 5.41
CA VAL A 120 8.36 20.38 6.53
C VAL A 120 7.45 21.60 6.25
N GLU A 121 7.66 22.26 5.12
CA GLU A 121 7.07 23.59 4.86
C GLU A 121 5.68 23.50 4.22
N SER A 122 5.50 22.61 3.26
CA SER A 122 4.31 22.54 2.42
C SER A 122 3.85 21.10 2.21
N GLU A 123 2.69 20.94 1.63
CA GLU A 123 2.13 19.65 1.27
C GLU A 123 2.76 19.10 -0.01
N ILE A 124 2.80 17.78 -0.11
CA ILE A 124 3.36 17.04 -1.24
C ILE A 124 2.38 15.98 -1.74
N TYR A 125 2.56 15.57 -2.98
CA TYR A 125 2.01 14.34 -3.55
C TYR A 125 3.06 13.25 -3.54
N VAL A 126 2.65 12.02 -3.26
CA VAL A 126 3.52 10.84 -3.32
C VAL A 126 2.82 9.72 -4.10
N ALA A 127 3.51 9.19 -5.09
CA ALA A 127 3.06 8.03 -5.84
C ALA A 127 4.18 6.98 -5.92
N LEU A 128 3.85 5.74 -5.59
CA LEU A 128 4.71 4.57 -5.83
C LEU A 128 4.37 3.99 -7.20
N ARG A 129 5.38 3.73 -8.00
CA ARG A 129 5.27 2.98 -9.26
C ARG A 129 6.22 1.81 -9.27
N THR A 130 5.72 0.66 -9.70
CA THR A 130 6.47 -0.58 -9.85
C THR A 130 6.25 -1.13 -11.25
N MET A 131 7.29 -1.70 -11.84
CA MET A 131 7.21 -2.37 -13.14
C MET A 131 7.71 -3.80 -12.98
N GLY A 132 6.94 -4.75 -13.49
CA GLY A 132 7.35 -6.13 -13.60
C GLY A 132 8.32 -6.35 -14.77
N GLY A 133 9.06 -7.44 -14.75
CA GLY A 133 10.01 -7.83 -15.77
C GLY A 133 9.38 -8.17 -17.11
N THR A 134 9.59 -9.39 -17.57
CA THR A 134 9.00 -9.89 -18.83
C THR A 134 7.51 -10.16 -18.77
N GLY A 135 6.91 -10.09 -17.59
CA GLY A 135 5.53 -10.51 -17.32
C GLY A 135 4.47 -9.42 -17.40
N PHE A 136 4.77 -8.23 -17.86
CA PHE A 136 3.78 -7.17 -18.11
C PHE A 136 3.03 -6.60 -16.90
N GLN A 137 3.47 -6.87 -15.68
CA GLN A 137 2.84 -6.31 -14.50
C GLN A 137 3.41 -4.93 -14.16
N ALA A 138 2.53 -3.96 -14.03
CA ALA A 138 2.86 -2.65 -13.51
C ALA A 138 1.86 -2.29 -12.40
N GLY A 139 2.38 -1.77 -11.32
CA GLY A 139 1.58 -1.27 -10.20
C GLY A 139 1.77 0.22 -10.00
N ALA A 140 0.71 0.91 -9.63
CA ALA A 140 0.77 2.29 -9.23
C ALA A 140 -0.12 2.51 -8.00
N LEU A 141 0.42 3.13 -6.98
CA LEU A 141 -0.30 3.53 -5.79
C LEU A 141 -0.07 5.02 -5.54
N VAL A 142 -1.15 5.79 -5.46
CA VAL A 142 -1.10 7.17 -5.00
C VAL A 142 -1.41 7.20 -3.50
N SER A 143 -0.46 7.66 -2.71
CA SER A 143 -0.68 7.82 -1.28
C SER A 143 -1.67 8.95 -1.01
N LYS A 144 -2.64 8.69 -0.15
CA LYS A 144 -3.66 9.66 0.28
C LYS A 144 -3.21 10.52 1.45
N GLY A 145 -1.99 10.32 1.96
CA GLY A 145 -1.47 11.06 3.09
C GLY A 145 -2.39 10.97 4.31
N GLY A 146 -2.62 12.11 4.96
CA GLY A 146 -3.47 12.19 6.15
C GLY A 146 -4.91 11.71 5.95
N ALA A 147 -5.44 11.77 4.71
CA ALA A 147 -6.80 11.30 4.42
C ALA A 147 -6.93 9.76 4.41
N ALA A 148 -5.82 9.03 4.39
CA ALA A 148 -5.81 7.57 4.50
C ALA A 148 -5.64 7.07 5.94
N LEU A 149 -5.51 7.97 6.91
CA LEU A 149 -5.41 7.60 8.31
C LEU A 149 -6.79 7.31 8.88
N GLY A 150 -6.89 6.28 9.69
CA GLY A 150 -8.14 5.89 10.31
C GLY A 150 -7.94 4.73 11.27
N THR A 151 -8.99 4.46 12.05
CA THR A 151 -9.02 3.36 13.02
C THR A 151 -9.93 2.21 12.59
N GLN A 152 -10.65 2.38 11.47
CA GLN A 152 -11.54 1.35 10.94
C GLN A 152 -11.58 1.44 9.42
N PHE A 153 -11.31 0.31 8.76
CA PHE A 153 -11.30 0.18 7.32
C PHE A 153 -12.14 -1.03 6.90
N ARG A 154 -12.67 -0.96 5.69
CA ARG A 154 -13.25 -2.12 5.02
C ARG A 154 -12.42 -2.42 3.79
N ALA A 155 -11.90 -3.63 3.68
CA ALA A 155 -11.18 -4.11 2.52
C ALA A 155 -12.04 -5.10 1.76
N GLY A 156 -12.10 -4.95 0.44
CA GLY A 156 -12.65 -5.96 -0.46
C GLY A 156 -11.51 -6.55 -1.28
N MET A 157 -11.50 -7.85 -1.41
CA MET A 157 -10.50 -8.57 -2.22
C MET A 157 -11.19 -9.31 -3.35
N TYR A 158 -10.52 -9.38 -4.49
CA TYR A 158 -10.97 -10.19 -5.61
C TYR A 158 -10.31 -11.56 -5.48
N THR A 159 -11.09 -12.59 -5.18
CA THR A 159 -10.57 -13.91 -4.85
C THR A 159 -10.89 -14.99 -5.89
N SER A 160 -11.70 -14.69 -6.91
CA SER A 160 -12.31 -15.70 -7.76
C SER A 160 -11.84 -15.73 -9.21
N TYR A 161 -10.74 -15.10 -9.57
CA TYR A 161 -10.26 -15.16 -10.95
C TYR A 161 -8.82 -15.62 -11.04
N GLN A 162 -8.66 -16.85 -11.53
CA GLN A 162 -7.38 -17.35 -12.03
C GLN A 162 -7.62 -17.97 -13.40
N PRO A 163 -6.86 -17.61 -14.45
CA PRO A 163 -6.89 -18.35 -15.70
C PRO A 163 -6.56 -19.82 -15.43
N SER A 164 -7.32 -20.75 -16.01
CA SER A 164 -7.18 -22.20 -15.80
C SER A 164 -5.80 -22.79 -16.11
N THR A 165 -4.92 -22.01 -16.72
CA THR A 165 -3.55 -22.39 -17.10
C THR A 165 -2.48 -21.70 -16.25
N ALA A 166 -2.85 -20.81 -15.34
CA ALA A 166 -1.88 -20.12 -14.49
C ALA A 166 -1.53 -20.98 -13.27
N PRO A 167 -0.25 -21.04 -12.88
CA PRO A 167 0.14 -21.62 -11.60
C PRO A 167 -0.52 -20.86 -10.45
N THR A 168 -0.76 -21.53 -9.34
CA THR A 168 -1.11 -20.90 -8.06
C THR A 168 -0.10 -19.81 -7.69
N LEU A 169 -0.47 -18.86 -6.87
CA LEU A 169 0.36 -17.70 -6.45
C LEU A 169 0.76 -16.75 -7.58
N SER A 170 0.18 -16.88 -8.78
CA SER A 170 0.42 -15.93 -9.87
C SER A 170 -0.39 -14.65 -9.71
N PHE A 171 -1.58 -14.79 -9.13
CA PHE A 171 -2.51 -13.68 -8.90
C PHE A 171 -2.84 -13.64 -7.41
N VAL A 172 -2.50 -12.55 -6.78
CA VAL A 172 -2.80 -12.32 -5.37
C VAL A 172 -3.54 -11.01 -5.20
N SER A 173 -4.55 -11.03 -4.36
CA SER A 173 -5.13 -9.83 -3.79
C SER A 173 -4.53 -9.60 -2.42
N PHE A 174 -4.35 -8.37 -2.00
CA PHE A 174 -3.74 -8.09 -0.70
C PHE A 174 -4.26 -6.82 -0.06
N ILE A 175 -4.14 -6.77 1.25
CA ILE A 175 -4.18 -5.54 2.04
C ILE A 175 -2.80 -5.33 2.66
N SER A 176 -2.36 -4.07 2.71
CA SER A 176 -1.12 -3.73 3.39
C SER A 176 -1.37 -2.54 4.30
N VAL A 177 -0.99 -2.69 5.55
CA VAL A 177 -1.23 -1.72 6.63
C VAL A 177 0.10 -1.30 7.22
N MET A 178 0.23 -0.02 7.56
CA MET A 178 1.38 0.52 8.30
C MET A 178 0.88 1.18 9.59
N GLY A 179 1.51 0.84 10.71
CA GLY A 179 1.30 1.54 11.97
C GLY A 179 1.81 2.98 11.86
N THR A 180 0.98 3.96 12.19
CA THR A 180 1.37 5.39 12.18
C THR A 180 1.81 5.89 13.54
N GLU A 181 1.47 5.14 14.59
CA GLU A 181 1.78 5.42 15.98
C GLU A 181 2.35 4.18 16.68
N ALA A 182 3.07 4.37 17.77
CA ALA A 182 3.55 3.28 18.60
C ALA A 182 2.37 2.60 19.32
N GLY A 183 2.44 1.27 19.46
CA GLY A 183 1.42 0.48 20.16
C GLY A 183 0.07 0.40 19.42
N THR A 184 0.08 0.56 18.10
CA THR A 184 -1.12 0.35 17.26
C THR A 184 -1.52 -1.12 17.29
N VAL A 185 -2.77 -1.41 17.66
CA VAL A 185 -3.34 -2.75 17.57
C VAL A 185 -4.15 -2.86 16.27
N LEU A 186 -3.72 -3.72 15.38
CA LEU A 186 -4.44 -4.07 14.15
C LEU A 186 -5.25 -5.34 14.40
N THR A 187 -6.56 -5.28 14.20
CA THR A 187 -7.44 -6.44 14.19
C THR A 187 -8.03 -6.62 12.80
N ILE A 188 -7.79 -7.76 12.17
CA ILE A 188 -8.40 -8.15 10.90
C ILE A 188 -9.45 -9.21 11.22
N ASN A 189 -10.70 -8.93 10.91
CA ASN A 189 -11.84 -9.77 11.24
C ASN A 189 -12.77 -9.98 10.04
N ASN A 190 -13.76 -10.85 10.21
CA ASN A 190 -14.75 -11.22 9.19
C ASN A 190 -14.09 -11.77 7.91
N ILE A 191 -12.99 -12.50 8.04
CA ILE A 191 -12.34 -13.20 6.94
C ILE A 191 -13.14 -14.48 6.67
N ASN A 192 -13.62 -14.67 5.44
CA ASN A 192 -14.31 -15.89 5.06
C ASN A 192 -13.36 -17.09 5.19
N GLU A 193 -13.81 -18.22 5.74
CA GLU A 193 -12.99 -19.41 5.95
C GLU A 193 -12.59 -20.13 4.63
N ASN A 194 -13.28 -19.79 3.52
CA ASN A 194 -12.97 -20.39 2.20
C ASN A 194 -11.95 -19.55 1.40
N VAL A 195 -11.38 -18.49 1.98
CA VAL A 195 -10.28 -17.78 1.32
C VAL A 195 -8.97 -18.52 1.58
N ASP A 196 -8.09 -18.48 0.59
CA ASP A 196 -6.76 -19.10 0.65
C ASP A 196 -5.72 -18.03 1.00
N LEU A 197 -5.36 -17.97 2.28
CA LEU A 197 -4.44 -16.96 2.81
C LEU A 197 -2.99 -17.38 2.61
N VAL A 198 -2.20 -16.52 1.99
CA VAL A 198 -0.77 -16.77 1.79
C VAL A 198 -0.01 -16.55 3.10
N ASP A 199 0.89 -17.48 3.41
CA ASP A 199 1.75 -17.47 4.62
C ASP A 199 0.96 -17.58 5.95
N VAL A 200 -0.30 -18.00 5.96
CA VAL A 200 -1.13 -18.20 7.15
C VAL A 200 -1.42 -19.70 7.33
N ASP A 201 -1.23 -20.20 8.54
CA ASP A 201 -1.76 -21.52 8.93
C ASP A 201 -3.23 -21.35 9.37
N GLU A 202 -4.15 -21.47 8.42
CA GLU A 202 -5.59 -21.30 8.66
C GLU A 202 -6.14 -22.36 9.61
N GLY A 203 -5.56 -23.57 9.59
CA GLY A 203 -5.93 -24.62 10.53
C GLY A 203 -5.59 -24.26 11.97
N ALA A 204 -4.45 -23.62 12.20
CA ALA A 204 -4.07 -23.13 13.51
C ALA A 204 -4.87 -21.89 13.93
N LEU A 205 -5.28 -21.06 12.96
CA LEU A 205 -6.13 -19.89 13.22
C LEU A 205 -7.55 -20.33 13.65
N GLY A 206 -8.08 -21.40 13.05
CA GLY A 206 -9.41 -21.90 13.29
C GLY A 206 -10.51 -20.99 12.77
N SER A 207 -11.76 -21.47 12.80
CA SER A 207 -12.94 -20.72 12.35
C SER A 207 -14.01 -20.61 13.42
N ASN A 208 -14.88 -19.62 13.28
CA ASN A 208 -16.03 -19.40 14.16
C ASN A 208 -17.31 -20.05 13.59
N ALA A 209 -18.41 -19.94 14.34
CA ALA A 209 -19.70 -20.54 13.95
C ALA A 209 -20.38 -19.85 12.74
N PHE A 210 -19.80 -18.78 12.19
CA PHE A 210 -20.31 -18.02 11.03
C PHE A 210 -19.53 -18.28 9.75
N ASN A 211 -18.78 -19.37 9.69
CA ASN A 211 -17.88 -19.70 8.58
C ASN A 211 -16.84 -18.60 8.29
N GLN A 212 -16.27 -18.06 9.35
CA GLN A 212 -15.24 -17.05 9.30
C GLN A 212 -14.03 -17.52 10.10
N LEU A 213 -12.85 -17.23 9.61
CA LEU A 213 -11.63 -17.41 10.37
C LEU A 213 -11.65 -16.53 11.64
N ASN A 214 -11.00 -16.99 12.69
CA ASN A 214 -10.82 -16.20 13.89
C ASN A 214 -10.03 -14.92 13.59
N ASP A 215 -10.21 -13.92 14.42
CA ASP A 215 -9.57 -12.62 14.25
C ASP A 215 -8.03 -12.74 14.28
N ILE A 216 -7.38 -12.06 13.34
CA ILE A 216 -5.93 -11.88 13.33
C ILE A 216 -5.63 -10.59 14.08
N VAL A 217 -4.95 -10.68 15.22
CA VAL A 217 -4.60 -9.53 16.08
C VAL A 217 -3.10 -9.31 16.07
N ILE A 218 -2.66 -8.11 15.66
CA ILE A 218 -1.27 -7.75 15.45
C ILE A 218 -0.96 -6.45 16.18
N ASN A 219 0.22 -6.39 16.83
CA ASN A 219 0.75 -5.16 17.41
C ASN A 219 1.77 -4.54 16.45
N LEU A 220 1.60 -3.26 16.15
CA LEU A 220 2.48 -2.49 15.26
C LEU A 220 3.02 -1.26 16.00
N ASN A 221 4.27 -0.95 15.79
CA ASN A 221 4.83 0.35 16.10
C ASN A 221 4.75 1.27 14.88
N ARG A 222 5.15 2.52 15.06
CA ARG A 222 5.20 3.47 13.95
C ARG A 222 6.21 3.01 12.89
N GLY A 223 5.73 2.81 11.68
CA GLY A 223 6.51 2.32 10.55
C GLY A 223 6.45 0.80 10.37
N ASP A 224 6.06 0.03 11.38
CA ASP A 224 5.86 -1.41 11.21
C ASP A 224 4.73 -1.65 10.22
N THR A 225 4.89 -2.67 9.37
CA THR A 225 3.89 -3.03 8.37
C THR A 225 3.42 -4.46 8.52
N TYR A 226 2.19 -4.69 8.11
CA TYR A 226 1.60 -6.02 8.00
C TYR A 226 0.87 -6.12 6.68
N THR A 227 1.18 -7.15 5.90
CA THR A 227 0.55 -7.42 4.61
C THR A 227 -0.10 -8.78 4.67
N LEU A 228 -1.42 -8.83 4.43
CA LEU A 228 -2.17 -10.07 4.26
C LEU A 228 -2.50 -10.22 2.78
N ALA A 229 -2.11 -11.35 2.21
CA ALA A 229 -2.38 -11.69 0.82
C ALA A 229 -3.32 -12.88 0.73
N VAL A 230 -4.17 -12.86 -0.28
CA VAL A 230 -5.10 -13.94 -0.63
C VAL A 230 -4.74 -14.45 -2.00
N GLU A 231 -4.60 -15.76 -2.13
CA GLU A 231 -4.42 -16.41 -3.40
C GLU A 231 -5.73 -16.41 -4.19
N ALA A 232 -5.67 -16.08 -5.49
CA ALA A 232 -6.81 -16.24 -6.35
C ALA A 232 -6.96 -17.72 -6.70
N SER A 233 -7.98 -18.39 -6.18
CA SER A 233 -8.25 -19.79 -6.46
C SER A 233 -8.83 -19.98 -7.87
N SER A 234 -8.52 -21.14 -8.49
CA SER A 234 -9.07 -21.53 -9.80
C SER A 234 -10.50 -22.10 -9.73
N GLY A 235 -11.01 -22.30 -8.55
CA GLY A 235 -12.36 -22.80 -8.29
C GLY A 235 -13.19 -21.68 -7.71
N GLY A 236 -13.99 -21.03 -8.56
CA GLY A 236 -14.93 -20.05 -8.05
C GLY A 236 -15.91 -20.66 -7.06
N ASP A 237 -16.16 -19.94 -6.02
CA ASP A 237 -17.36 -19.98 -5.19
C ASP A 237 -17.87 -18.57 -4.95
#